data_c44208520095a279a46e95c8434709cf
#
_entry.id   c44208520095a279a46e95c8434709cf
#
_cell.length_a   1.000
_cell.length_b   1.000
_cell.length_c   1.000
_cell.angle_alpha   90.00
_cell.angle_beta   90.00
_cell.angle_gamma   90.00
#
_symmetry.space_group_name_H-M   'P 1'
#
loop_
_entity.id
_entity.type
_entity.pdbx_description
1 polymer ?
#
loop_
_entity_poly.entity_id
_entity_poly.type
_entity_poly.pdbx_seq_one_letter_code
_entity_poly.pdbx_strand_id
1 'polypeptide(L)'
;MALQKDFLWGGALAAHQFEGGVLNTSKGYSVADVMTAGAHGVPREITDGVVEGKYYPNHVGIDFYGHYKEDIAMFADMGFKCFRTSIAWTRIFPLGDEEEPNEEGLQFYDDVFDELLKYGIEPVITLSHFEMPYHLAKEYGGFMNRKTIDFFVKFAEVCFKRYKNKVKYWMTFNEINNQMNFKNDIFGWTNSGAHFGNYDNPEEAMYICGHHTLVASAK
;
A
#
# COMPACT_ATOMS: atom_id res chain seq x y z
N MET A 1 14.41 26.50 -19.02
CA MET A 1 12.94 26.66 -18.90
C MET A 1 12.59 26.82 -17.43
N ALA A 2 11.84 27.87 -17.07
CA ALA A 2 11.35 27.98 -15.69
C ALA A 2 10.11 27.08 -15.56
N LEU A 3 9.95 26.44 -14.40
CA LEU A 3 8.74 25.68 -14.08
C LEU A 3 7.54 26.65 -13.92
N GLN A 4 6.34 26.14 -14.16
CA GLN A 4 5.11 26.90 -13.95
C GLN A 4 4.98 27.30 -12.46
N LYS A 5 4.31 28.44 -12.18
CA LYS A 5 4.18 28.96 -10.81
C LYS A 5 3.39 28.06 -9.89
N ASP A 6 2.51 27.23 -10.46
CA ASP A 6 1.64 26.27 -9.81
C ASP A 6 2.18 24.84 -9.82
N PHE A 7 3.48 24.66 -10.16
CA PHE A 7 4.13 23.36 -10.10
C PHE A 7 4.14 22.82 -8.67
N LEU A 8 3.66 21.59 -8.50
CA LEU A 8 3.52 20.95 -7.20
C LEU A 8 4.86 20.30 -6.77
N TRP A 9 5.61 21.01 -5.94
CA TRP A 9 6.78 20.46 -5.26
C TRP A 9 6.34 19.68 -4.02
N GLY A 10 6.95 18.52 -3.76
CA GLY A 10 6.61 17.73 -2.59
C GLY A 10 7.46 16.50 -2.41
N GLY A 11 6.99 15.59 -1.56
CA GLY A 11 7.62 14.32 -1.25
C GLY A 11 6.70 13.14 -1.44
N ALA A 12 7.28 11.93 -1.36
CA ALA A 12 6.54 10.68 -1.52
C ALA A 12 7.02 9.62 -0.53
N LEU A 13 6.06 8.89 0.06
CA LEU A 13 6.27 7.69 0.88
C LEU A 13 5.18 6.67 0.53
N ALA A 14 5.34 5.43 0.99
CA ALA A 14 4.28 4.41 0.92
C ALA A 14 3.81 4.07 2.34
N ALA A 15 2.50 3.87 2.54
CA ALA A 15 1.90 3.64 3.85
C ALA A 15 2.65 2.57 4.67
N HIS A 16 2.97 1.42 4.06
CA HIS A 16 3.69 0.35 4.74
C HIS A 16 5.09 0.72 5.21
N GLN A 17 5.73 1.75 4.63
CA GLN A 17 7.10 2.15 4.97
C GLN A 17 7.15 3.03 6.22
N PHE A 18 6.09 3.78 6.52
CA PHE A 18 6.18 4.84 7.52
C PHE A 18 5.03 4.87 8.54
N GLU A 19 3.84 4.37 8.19
CA GLU A 19 2.67 4.52 9.08
C GLU A 19 2.78 3.74 10.38
N GLY A 20 3.20 2.48 10.34
CA GLY A 20 3.14 1.60 11.50
C GLY A 20 1.70 1.25 11.91
N GLY A 21 1.50 1.07 13.21
CA GLY A 21 0.17 0.92 13.82
C GLY A 21 -0.47 -0.48 13.73
N VAL A 22 0.17 -1.48 13.10
CA VAL A 22 -0.41 -2.83 12.99
C VAL A 22 -0.54 -3.55 14.33
N LEU A 23 0.28 -3.19 15.32
CA LEU A 23 0.29 -3.85 16.62
C LEU A 23 -0.74 -3.31 17.62
N ASN A 24 -1.29 -2.12 17.37
CA ASN A 24 -2.13 -1.39 18.33
C ASN A 24 -3.39 -0.75 17.74
N THR A 25 -3.77 -1.14 16.52
CA THR A 25 -4.98 -0.68 15.86
C THR A 25 -5.72 -1.86 15.22
N SER A 26 -6.86 -1.60 14.58
CA SER A 26 -7.62 -2.59 13.82
C SER A 26 -7.04 -2.91 12.43
N LYS A 27 -5.85 -2.36 12.07
CA LYS A 27 -5.15 -2.67 10.82
C LYS A 27 -4.78 -4.16 10.75
N GLY A 28 -5.13 -4.83 9.65
CA GLY A 28 -4.65 -6.19 9.37
C GLY A 28 -3.21 -6.24 8.90
N TYR A 29 -2.63 -7.45 8.85
CA TYR A 29 -1.32 -7.65 8.25
C TYR A 29 -1.37 -7.60 6.72
N SER A 30 -0.42 -6.87 6.13
CA SER A 30 -0.16 -6.88 4.70
C SER A 30 0.97 -7.84 4.34
N VAL A 31 1.19 -8.06 3.05
CA VAL A 31 2.35 -8.83 2.54
C VAL A 31 3.68 -8.19 2.98
N ALA A 32 3.72 -6.88 3.20
CA ALA A 32 4.90 -6.18 3.71
C ALA A 32 5.15 -6.43 5.20
N ASP A 33 4.09 -6.67 5.99
CA ASP A 33 4.18 -6.89 7.42
C ASP A 33 4.71 -8.29 7.80
N VAL A 34 4.79 -9.22 6.85
CA VAL A 34 5.40 -10.54 7.00
C VAL A 34 6.77 -10.64 6.31
N MET A 35 7.38 -9.50 6.03
CA MET A 35 8.74 -9.42 5.47
C MET A 35 9.70 -8.87 6.51
N THR A 36 10.71 -9.67 6.88
CA THR A 36 11.71 -9.28 7.88
C THR A 36 12.58 -8.12 7.39
N ALA A 37 13.28 -7.46 8.31
CA ALA A 37 14.35 -6.54 7.94
C ALA A 37 15.49 -7.30 7.29
N GLY A 38 16.02 -6.77 6.19
CA GLY A 38 17.32 -7.19 5.68
C GLY A 38 18.44 -6.43 6.38
N ALA A 39 19.69 -6.84 6.12
CA ALA A 39 20.91 -6.15 6.52
C ALA A 39 21.95 -6.26 5.41
N HIS A 40 23.10 -5.58 5.57
CA HIS A 40 24.19 -5.76 4.61
C HIS A 40 24.60 -7.24 4.51
N GLY A 41 24.44 -7.82 3.32
CA GLY A 41 24.72 -9.25 3.10
C GLY A 41 23.65 -10.22 3.62
N VAL A 42 22.56 -9.73 4.21
CA VAL A 42 21.43 -10.55 4.68
C VAL A 42 20.16 -10.13 3.94
N PRO A 43 19.59 -10.97 3.07
CA PRO A 43 18.36 -10.63 2.36
C PRO A 43 17.17 -10.59 3.33
N ARG A 44 16.12 -9.87 2.93
CA ARG A 44 14.81 -9.95 3.58
C ARG A 44 14.21 -11.34 3.36
N GLU A 45 13.55 -11.87 4.38
CA GLU A 45 12.75 -13.10 4.29
C GLU A 45 11.27 -12.78 4.24
N ILE A 46 10.53 -13.51 3.42
CA ILE A 46 9.08 -13.60 3.47
C ILE A 46 8.74 -14.75 4.41
N THR A 47 8.02 -14.48 5.50
CA THR A 47 7.68 -15.51 6.50
C THR A 47 6.21 -15.92 6.39
N ASP A 48 5.88 -17.14 6.82
CA ASP A 48 4.49 -17.58 6.92
C ASP A 48 3.88 -17.00 8.23
N GLY A 49 3.38 -15.76 8.12
CA GLY A 49 2.92 -14.97 9.26
C GLY A 49 4.08 -14.31 10.03
N VAL A 50 3.73 -13.71 11.16
CA VAL A 50 4.70 -13.07 12.07
C VAL A 50 5.34 -14.14 12.95
N VAL A 51 6.67 -14.22 12.93
CA VAL A 51 7.47 -15.19 13.69
C VAL A 51 8.09 -14.49 14.89
N GLU A 52 7.90 -15.06 16.08
CA GLU A 52 8.49 -14.54 17.31
C GLU A 52 10.03 -14.44 17.22
N GLY A 53 10.57 -13.33 17.72
CA GLY A 53 12.01 -13.05 17.71
C GLY A 53 12.55 -12.51 16.38
N LYS A 54 11.75 -12.44 15.31
CA LYS A 54 12.14 -11.75 14.07
C LYS A 54 11.69 -10.29 14.08
N TYR A 55 12.48 -9.43 13.44
CA TYR A 55 12.18 -8.00 13.34
C TYR A 55 11.50 -7.66 12.01
N TYR A 56 10.34 -7.00 12.10
CA TYR A 56 9.53 -6.56 10.99
C TYR A 56 9.43 -5.03 10.98
N PRO A 57 10.22 -4.34 10.16
CA PRO A 57 10.33 -2.86 10.23
C PRO A 57 9.01 -2.15 9.92
N ASN A 58 8.15 -2.76 9.10
CA ASN A 58 6.88 -2.17 8.68
C ASN A 58 5.84 -2.10 9.82
N HIS A 59 6.02 -2.88 10.92
CA HIS A 59 5.09 -2.85 12.05
C HIS A 59 5.06 -1.51 12.78
N VAL A 60 6.20 -0.82 12.81
CA VAL A 60 6.35 0.47 13.49
C VAL A 60 6.56 1.61 12.50
N GLY A 61 7.40 1.41 11.48
CA GLY A 61 7.82 2.46 10.56
C GLY A 61 8.46 3.62 11.33
N ILE A 62 7.97 4.83 11.14
CA ILE A 62 8.26 6.00 11.97
C ILE A 62 7.07 6.41 12.84
N ASP A 63 6.07 5.52 12.96
CA ASP A 63 4.82 5.75 13.70
C ASP A 63 4.04 7.00 13.23
N PHE A 64 3.97 7.19 11.93
CA PHE A 64 3.19 8.30 11.36
C PHE A 64 1.72 8.21 11.77
N TYR A 65 1.19 6.99 12.03
CA TYR A 65 -0.17 6.83 12.53
C TYR A 65 -0.40 7.62 13.82
N GLY A 66 0.56 7.61 14.74
CA GLY A 66 0.49 8.37 16.00
C GLY A 66 0.88 9.84 15.88
N HIS A 67 1.68 10.22 14.87
CA HIS A 67 2.35 11.54 14.78
C HIS A 67 2.05 12.31 13.49
N TYR A 68 1.03 11.91 12.69
CA TYR A 68 0.78 12.50 11.37
C TYR A 68 0.60 14.02 11.38
N LYS A 69 0.07 14.60 12.48
CA LYS A 69 -0.14 16.06 12.57
C LYS A 69 1.18 16.82 12.65
N GLU A 70 2.10 16.32 13.48
CA GLU A 70 3.43 16.89 13.64
C GLU A 70 4.26 16.73 12.36
N ASP A 71 4.20 15.55 11.74
CA ASP A 71 4.92 15.26 10.51
C ASP A 71 4.41 16.12 9.34
N ILE A 72 3.09 16.28 9.20
CA ILE A 72 2.48 17.13 8.17
C ILE A 72 2.83 18.61 8.39
N ALA A 73 2.89 19.05 9.65
CA ALA A 73 3.36 20.41 9.95
C ALA A 73 4.82 20.63 9.49
N MET A 74 5.69 19.63 9.70
CA MET A 74 7.06 19.69 9.19
C MET A 74 7.11 19.69 7.65
N PHE A 75 6.26 18.94 6.96
CA PHE A 75 6.15 19.01 5.49
C PHE A 75 5.75 20.42 5.02
N ALA A 76 4.84 21.08 5.74
CA ALA A 76 4.45 22.45 5.44
C ALA A 76 5.63 23.43 5.62
N ASP A 77 6.38 23.28 6.70
CA ASP A 77 7.60 24.10 6.97
C ASP A 77 8.69 23.89 5.91
N MET A 78 8.79 22.66 5.37
CA MET A 78 9.66 22.36 4.23
C MET A 78 9.17 22.95 2.89
N GLY A 79 7.95 23.49 2.87
CA GLY A 79 7.36 24.12 1.69
C GLY A 79 6.68 23.17 0.72
N PHE A 80 6.28 21.97 1.13
CA PHE A 80 5.55 21.02 0.30
C PHE A 80 4.26 21.63 -0.22
N LYS A 81 3.95 21.34 -1.49
CA LYS A 81 2.69 21.69 -2.19
C LYS A 81 1.87 20.45 -2.53
N CYS A 82 2.51 19.27 -2.52
CA CYS A 82 1.83 17.99 -2.59
C CYS A 82 2.57 16.97 -1.74
N PHE A 83 1.84 15.96 -1.29
CA PHE A 83 2.39 14.80 -0.62
C PHE A 83 1.79 13.53 -1.24
N ARG A 84 2.66 12.67 -1.79
CA ARG A 84 2.24 11.37 -2.31
C ARG A 84 2.37 10.33 -1.21
N THR A 85 1.29 9.60 -0.98
CA THR A 85 1.30 8.39 -0.14
C THR A 85 0.37 7.32 -0.72
N SER A 86 0.29 6.18 -0.06
CA SER A 86 -0.73 5.15 -0.35
C SER A 86 -1.78 5.09 0.77
N ILE A 87 -2.89 4.42 0.49
CA ILE A 87 -3.85 3.99 1.51
C ILE A 87 -3.56 2.52 1.79
N ALA A 88 -3.18 2.18 3.04
CA ALA A 88 -3.00 0.79 3.42
C ALA A 88 -4.34 0.03 3.27
N TRP A 89 -4.40 -0.88 2.29
CA TRP A 89 -5.61 -1.67 2.03
C TRP A 89 -6.10 -2.35 3.32
N THR A 90 -5.16 -2.86 4.12
CA THR A 90 -5.43 -3.54 5.41
C THR A 90 -5.95 -2.64 6.53
N ARG A 91 -5.93 -1.30 6.40
CA ARG A 91 -6.67 -0.41 7.29
C ARG A 91 -8.14 -0.34 6.95
N ILE A 92 -8.46 -0.42 5.64
CA ILE A 92 -9.83 -0.31 5.14
C ILE A 92 -10.53 -1.66 5.14
N PHE A 93 -9.81 -2.72 4.76
CA PHE A 93 -10.26 -4.10 4.80
C PHE A 93 -9.12 -4.95 5.38
N PRO A 94 -9.13 -5.24 6.70
CA PRO A 94 -8.03 -5.93 7.38
C PRO A 94 -7.63 -7.29 6.79
N LEU A 95 -8.59 -8.07 6.30
CA LEU A 95 -8.37 -9.34 5.59
C LEU A 95 -8.46 -9.17 4.06
N GLY A 96 -9.18 -8.16 3.59
CA GLY A 96 -9.33 -7.82 2.17
C GLY A 96 -10.59 -8.36 1.52
N ASP A 97 -11.27 -9.31 2.13
CA ASP A 97 -12.49 -9.98 1.61
C ASP A 97 -13.76 -9.69 2.46
N GLU A 98 -13.66 -8.84 3.48
CA GLU A 98 -14.80 -8.44 4.31
C GLU A 98 -15.90 -7.78 3.47
N GLU A 99 -17.14 -7.88 3.93
CA GLU A 99 -18.28 -7.22 3.30
C GLU A 99 -18.27 -5.71 3.52
N GLU A 100 -17.96 -5.26 4.75
CA GLU A 100 -17.96 -3.86 5.15
C GLU A 100 -16.56 -3.35 5.46
N PRO A 101 -16.27 -2.07 5.14
CA PRO A 101 -14.99 -1.47 5.43
C PRO A 101 -14.84 -1.14 6.93
N ASN A 102 -13.61 -1.07 7.39
CA ASN A 102 -13.25 -0.65 8.73
C ASN A 102 -13.30 0.89 8.86
N GLU A 103 -14.27 1.38 9.63
CA GLU A 103 -14.46 2.83 9.80
C GLU A 103 -13.29 3.52 10.51
N GLU A 104 -12.58 2.84 11.43
CA GLU A 104 -11.37 3.40 12.07
C GLU A 104 -10.30 3.75 11.03
N GLY A 105 -10.08 2.83 10.07
CA GLY A 105 -9.14 3.07 8.98
C GLY A 105 -9.59 4.19 8.03
N LEU A 106 -10.89 4.24 7.72
CA LEU A 106 -11.45 5.31 6.89
C LEU A 106 -11.29 6.67 7.57
N GLN A 107 -11.58 6.78 8.86
CA GLN A 107 -11.47 8.02 9.62
C GLN A 107 -10.02 8.50 9.73
N PHE A 108 -9.06 7.59 9.92
CA PHE A 108 -7.65 7.94 9.93
C PHE A 108 -7.23 8.68 8.66
N TYR A 109 -7.59 8.18 7.48
CA TYR A 109 -7.26 8.88 6.22
C TYR A 109 -8.08 10.14 6.00
N ASP A 110 -9.32 10.23 6.51
CA ASP A 110 -10.05 11.49 6.54
C ASP A 110 -9.26 12.57 7.29
N ASP A 111 -8.74 12.21 8.47
CA ASP A 111 -7.99 13.13 9.34
C ASP A 111 -6.64 13.51 8.71
N VAL A 112 -5.93 12.55 8.10
CA VAL A 112 -4.67 12.81 7.38
C VAL A 112 -4.88 13.77 6.20
N PHE A 113 -5.92 13.53 5.39
CA PHE A 113 -6.18 14.39 4.24
C PHE A 113 -6.67 15.80 4.64
N ASP A 114 -7.48 15.89 5.69
CA ASP A 114 -7.90 17.18 6.23
C ASP A 114 -6.69 17.98 6.77
N GLU A 115 -5.77 17.31 7.46
CA GLU A 115 -4.56 17.96 7.95
C GLU A 115 -3.64 18.43 6.79
N LEU A 116 -3.44 17.62 5.74
CA LEU A 116 -2.70 18.04 4.54
C LEU A 116 -3.35 19.28 3.89
N LEU A 117 -4.64 19.23 3.67
CA LEU A 117 -5.40 20.32 3.01
C LEU A 117 -5.39 21.61 3.84
N LYS A 118 -5.40 21.51 5.16
CA LYS A 118 -5.27 22.67 6.09
C LYS A 118 -4.00 23.47 5.83
N TYR A 119 -2.90 22.80 5.45
CA TYR A 119 -1.63 23.44 5.09
C TYR A 119 -1.49 23.74 3.59
N GLY A 120 -2.53 23.47 2.80
CA GLY A 120 -2.50 23.66 1.34
C GLY A 120 -1.59 22.66 0.63
N ILE A 121 -1.39 21.49 1.22
CA ILE A 121 -0.64 20.37 0.65
C ILE A 121 -1.64 19.43 -0.04
N GLU A 122 -1.51 19.28 -1.36
CA GLU A 122 -2.41 18.44 -2.17
C GLU A 122 -2.09 16.95 -1.96
N PRO A 123 -3.04 16.11 -1.53
CA PRO A 123 -2.84 14.66 -1.46
C PRO A 123 -2.74 14.04 -2.85
N VAL A 124 -1.75 13.18 -3.06
CA VAL A 124 -1.57 12.37 -4.27
C VAL A 124 -1.55 10.91 -3.85
N ILE A 125 -2.58 10.14 -4.18
CA ILE A 125 -2.83 8.86 -3.54
C ILE A 125 -2.63 7.69 -4.48
N THR A 126 -1.86 6.70 -4.01
CA THR A 126 -1.72 5.39 -4.64
C THR A 126 -2.60 4.38 -3.88
N LEU A 127 -3.48 3.66 -4.57
CA LEU A 127 -4.36 2.67 -3.92
C LEU A 127 -3.59 1.43 -3.49
N SER A 128 -2.73 0.88 -4.35
CA SER A 128 -1.93 -0.30 -4.02
C SER A 128 -0.45 -0.01 -4.18
N HIS A 129 0.29 -0.06 -3.07
CA HIS A 129 1.73 0.18 -3.02
C HIS A 129 2.43 -0.89 -2.18
N PHE A 130 2.44 -2.13 -2.70
CA PHE A 130 3.12 -3.30 -2.11
C PHE A 130 2.56 -3.77 -0.76
N GLU A 131 1.27 -3.54 -0.52
CA GLU A 131 0.64 -3.77 0.78
C GLU A 131 -0.72 -4.48 0.68
N MET A 132 -0.82 -5.44 -0.26
CA MET A 132 -1.98 -6.33 -0.32
C MET A 132 -2.22 -7.00 1.04
N PRO A 133 -3.47 -7.19 1.49
CA PRO A 133 -3.75 -7.99 2.68
C PRO A 133 -3.11 -9.37 2.62
N TYR A 134 -2.36 -9.73 3.66
CA TYR A 134 -1.67 -11.03 3.76
C TYR A 134 -2.64 -12.21 3.65
N HIS A 135 -3.85 -12.06 4.20
CA HIS A 135 -4.92 -13.05 4.06
C HIS A 135 -5.24 -13.34 2.58
N LEU A 136 -5.36 -12.31 1.74
CA LEU A 136 -5.61 -12.52 0.29
C LEU A 136 -4.44 -13.25 -0.39
N ALA A 137 -3.20 -12.95 0.01
CA ALA A 137 -2.03 -13.65 -0.50
C ALA A 137 -2.03 -15.13 -0.09
N LYS A 138 -2.36 -15.42 1.19
CA LYS A 138 -2.33 -16.76 1.77
C LYS A 138 -3.48 -17.64 1.27
N GLU A 139 -4.72 -17.14 1.33
CA GLU A 139 -5.92 -17.95 1.06
C GLU A 139 -6.29 -17.98 -0.43
N TYR A 140 -5.96 -16.93 -1.18
CA TYR A 140 -6.32 -16.81 -2.58
C TYR A 140 -5.12 -16.87 -3.53
N GLY A 141 -3.89 -16.80 -3.02
CA GLY A 141 -2.69 -16.66 -3.87
C GLY A 141 -2.58 -15.28 -4.52
N GLY A 142 -3.12 -14.26 -3.87
CA GLY A 142 -3.09 -12.88 -4.37
C GLY A 142 -3.74 -12.73 -5.74
N PHE A 143 -3.10 -11.98 -6.64
CA PHE A 143 -3.58 -11.77 -8.01
C PHE A 143 -3.47 -12.99 -8.93
N MET A 144 -2.98 -14.15 -8.47
CA MET A 144 -3.19 -15.41 -9.19
C MET A 144 -4.68 -15.77 -9.26
N ASN A 145 -5.45 -15.41 -8.25
CA ASN A 145 -6.88 -15.62 -8.20
C ASN A 145 -7.65 -14.43 -8.78
N ARG A 146 -8.52 -14.70 -9.75
CA ARG A 146 -9.33 -13.65 -10.39
C ARG A 146 -10.26 -12.90 -9.41
N LYS A 147 -10.69 -13.53 -8.31
CA LYS A 147 -11.50 -12.89 -7.26
C LYS A 147 -10.83 -11.67 -6.65
N THR A 148 -9.50 -11.63 -6.60
CA THR A 148 -8.73 -10.49 -6.07
C THR A 148 -9.00 -9.19 -6.85
N ILE A 149 -9.41 -9.30 -8.12
CA ILE A 149 -9.87 -8.15 -8.90
C ILE A 149 -11.08 -7.49 -8.22
N ASP A 150 -12.08 -8.29 -7.83
CA ASP A 150 -13.32 -7.77 -7.26
C ASP A 150 -13.08 -7.21 -5.83
N PHE A 151 -12.20 -7.83 -5.06
CA PHE A 151 -11.76 -7.30 -3.76
C PHE A 151 -11.05 -5.94 -3.90
N PHE A 152 -10.14 -5.81 -4.88
CA PHE A 152 -9.47 -4.54 -5.15
C PHE A 152 -10.45 -3.45 -5.62
N VAL A 153 -11.37 -3.79 -6.51
CA VAL A 153 -12.40 -2.85 -7.01
C VAL A 153 -13.28 -2.37 -5.87
N LYS A 154 -13.70 -3.26 -4.95
CA LYS A 154 -14.45 -2.87 -3.74
C LYS A 154 -13.67 -1.88 -2.89
N PHE A 155 -12.39 -2.16 -2.61
CA PHE A 155 -11.50 -1.27 -1.87
C PHE A 155 -11.37 0.11 -2.54
N ALA A 156 -11.12 0.11 -3.86
CA ALA A 156 -11.00 1.34 -4.64
C ALA A 156 -12.30 2.16 -4.62
N GLU A 157 -13.44 1.51 -4.79
CA GLU A 157 -14.76 2.15 -4.77
C GLU A 157 -15.04 2.84 -3.43
N VAL A 158 -14.74 2.17 -2.32
CA VAL A 158 -14.90 2.74 -0.96
C VAL A 158 -14.01 3.97 -0.81
N CYS A 159 -12.73 3.89 -1.20
CA CYS A 159 -11.80 5.02 -1.12
C CYS A 159 -12.26 6.19 -2.00
N PHE A 160 -12.65 5.95 -3.24
CA PHE A 160 -13.13 7.00 -4.14
C PHE A 160 -14.40 7.66 -3.62
N LYS A 161 -15.37 6.89 -3.12
CA LYS A 161 -16.61 7.45 -2.54
C LYS A 161 -16.33 8.31 -1.31
N ARG A 162 -15.46 7.81 -0.40
CA ARG A 162 -15.15 8.51 0.86
C ARG A 162 -14.38 9.80 0.62
N TYR A 163 -13.33 9.76 -0.21
CA TYR A 163 -12.35 10.84 -0.30
C TYR A 163 -12.49 11.72 -1.55
N LYS A 164 -13.53 11.57 -2.37
CA LYS A 164 -13.75 12.30 -3.63
C LYS A 164 -13.67 13.83 -3.53
N ASN A 165 -13.93 14.38 -2.36
CA ASN A 165 -13.90 15.82 -2.11
C ASN A 165 -12.56 16.31 -1.55
N LYS A 166 -11.64 15.39 -1.23
CA LYS A 166 -10.35 15.67 -0.59
C LYS A 166 -9.17 15.33 -1.49
N VAL A 167 -9.29 14.30 -2.32
CA VAL A 167 -8.21 13.77 -3.15
C VAL A 167 -8.56 13.93 -4.64
N LYS A 168 -7.69 14.60 -5.38
CA LYS A 168 -7.83 14.83 -6.83
C LYS A 168 -6.99 13.89 -7.68
N TYR A 169 -5.83 13.46 -7.15
CA TYR A 169 -4.83 12.70 -7.91
C TYR A 169 -4.75 11.28 -7.38
N TRP A 170 -5.10 10.33 -8.23
CA TRP A 170 -5.13 8.91 -7.91
C TRP A 170 -4.24 8.10 -8.84
N MET A 171 -3.56 7.11 -8.27
CA MET A 171 -2.85 6.05 -8.96
C MET A 171 -3.38 4.72 -8.46
N THR A 172 -3.56 3.76 -9.34
CA THR A 172 -4.11 2.45 -8.96
C THR A 172 -3.04 1.56 -8.35
N PHE A 173 -1.91 1.37 -9.04
CA PHE A 173 -0.83 0.50 -8.62
C PHE A 173 0.53 1.19 -8.76
N ASN A 174 1.41 0.94 -7.79
CA ASN A 174 2.80 1.36 -7.88
C ASN A 174 3.64 0.31 -8.61
N GLU A 175 4.50 0.75 -9.53
CA GLU A 175 5.57 -0.04 -10.15
C GLU A 175 5.13 -1.46 -10.59
N ILE A 176 4.01 -1.56 -11.28
CA ILE A 176 3.46 -2.84 -11.77
C ILE A 176 4.48 -3.63 -12.63
N ASN A 177 5.43 -2.94 -13.26
CA ASN A 177 6.49 -3.53 -14.06
C ASN A 177 7.52 -4.33 -13.25
N ASN A 178 7.65 -4.10 -11.94
CA ASN A 178 8.63 -4.81 -11.10
C ASN A 178 8.39 -6.34 -11.09
N GLN A 179 7.13 -6.78 -11.18
CA GLN A 179 6.81 -8.20 -11.23
C GLN A 179 7.37 -8.93 -12.48
N MET A 180 7.82 -8.21 -13.51
CA MET A 180 8.54 -8.82 -14.64
C MET A 180 9.84 -9.51 -14.21
N ASN A 181 10.39 -9.16 -13.06
CA ASN A 181 11.51 -9.87 -12.46
C ASN A 181 11.03 -11.12 -11.70
N PHE A 182 10.32 -12.00 -12.40
CA PHE A 182 9.65 -13.18 -11.85
C PHE A 182 10.59 -14.23 -11.22
N LYS A 183 11.90 -14.10 -11.44
CA LYS A 183 12.94 -14.96 -10.81
C LYS A 183 13.27 -14.53 -9.37
N ASN A 184 12.76 -13.39 -8.94
CA ASN A 184 12.91 -12.89 -7.57
C ASN A 184 11.53 -12.83 -6.90
N ASP A 185 11.29 -13.76 -5.98
CA ASP A 185 9.99 -13.89 -5.30
C ASP A 185 9.54 -12.62 -4.57
N ILE A 186 10.47 -11.75 -4.15
CA ILE A 186 10.11 -10.48 -3.50
C ILE A 186 9.23 -9.62 -4.40
N PHE A 187 9.50 -9.56 -5.70
CA PHE A 187 8.72 -8.74 -6.62
C PHE A 187 7.33 -9.34 -6.90
N GLY A 188 7.21 -10.66 -7.05
CA GLY A 188 5.91 -11.33 -7.14
C GLY A 188 5.08 -11.13 -5.87
N TRP A 189 5.73 -11.32 -4.71
CA TRP A 189 5.09 -11.17 -3.42
C TRP A 189 4.59 -9.74 -3.17
N THR A 190 5.44 -8.74 -3.32
CA THR A 190 5.08 -7.35 -3.03
C THR A 190 4.06 -6.77 -4.01
N ASN A 191 4.17 -7.09 -5.32
CA ASN A 191 3.25 -6.57 -6.33
C ASN A 191 1.92 -7.32 -6.39
N SER A 192 1.94 -8.64 -6.18
CA SER A 192 0.81 -9.51 -6.50
C SER A 192 0.36 -10.44 -5.37
N GLY A 193 1.07 -10.47 -4.25
CA GLY A 193 0.80 -11.43 -3.17
C GLY A 193 1.04 -12.89 -3.57
N ALA A 194 1.94 -13.14 -4.53
CA ALA A 194 2.20 -14.45 -5.08
C ALA A 194 3.70 -14.79 -5.10
N HIS A 195 4.03 -16.02 -4.71
CA HIS A 195 5.36 -16.60 -4.91
C HIS A 195 5.42 -17.28 -6.27
N PHE A 196 5.98 -16.61 -7.27
CA PHE A 196 6.02 -17.16 -8.63
C PHE A 196 6.81 -18.47 -8.71
N GLY A 197 7.84 -18.64 -7.88
CA GLY A 197 8.60 -19.89 -7.80
C GLY A 197 7.83 -21.12 -7.34
N ASN A 198 6.63 -20.95 -6.76
CA ASN A 198 5.76 -22.06 -6.35
C ASN A 198 4.88 -22.62 -7.49
N TYR A 199 4.95 -22.03 -8.68
CA TYR A 199 4.16 -22.45 -9.85
C TYR A 199 5.06 -23.19 -10.84
N ASP A 200 4.50 -24.18 -11.56
CA ASP A 200 5.23 -24.95 -12.57
C ASP A 200 5.87 -24.07 -13.66
N ASN A 201 5.21 -22.96 -13.98
CA ASN A 201 5.71 -21.95 -14.89
C ASN A 201 5.66 -20.56 -14.23
N PRO A 202 6.75 -20.09 -13.59
CA PRO A 202 6.79 -18.79 -12.93
C PRO A 202 6.52 -17.60 -13.86
N GLU A 203 6.94 -17.68 -15.11
CA GLU A 203 6.70 -16.63 -16.11
C GLU A 203 5.21 -16.52 -16.46
N GLU A 204 4.51 -17.65 -16.63
CA GLU A 204 3.07 -17.67 -16.85
C GLU A 204 2.32 -17.10 -15.62
N ALA A 205 2.72 -17.49 -14.41
CA ALA A 205 2.16 -16.94 -13.18
C ALA A 205 2.30 -15.40 -13.11
N MET A 206 3.46 -14.88 -13.49
CA MET A 206 3.69 -13.44 -13.59
C MET A 206 2.74 -12.77 -14.58
N TYR A 207 2.53 -13.35 -15.78
CA TYR A 207 1.61 -12.80 -16.77
C TYR A 207 0.14 -12.88 -16.30
N ILE A 208 -0.27 -13.94 -15.60
CA ILE A 208 -1.62 -14.05 -15.02
C ILE A 208 -1.82 -12.93 -13.99
N CYS A 209 -0.89 -12.76 -13.06
CA CYS A 209 -0.95 -11.68 -12.05
C CYS A 209 -0.98 -10.29 -12.70
N GLY A 210 -0.10 -10.05 -13.67
CA GLY A 210 -0.05 -8.79 -14.41
C GLY A 210 -1.37 -8.50 -15.14
N HIS A 211 -1.94 -9.50 -15.81
CA HIS A 211 -3.25 -9.36 -16.45
C HIS A 211 -4.34 -9.00 -15.45
N HIS A 212 -4.44 -9.73 -14.32
CA HIS A 212 -5.47 -9.47 -13.31
C HIS A 212 -5.29 -8.07 -12.67
N THR A 213 -4.06 -7.65 -12.41
CA THR A 213 -3.76 -6.31 -11.89
C THR A 213 -4.21 -5.22 -12.88
N LEU A 214 -3.91 -5.38 -14.17
CA LEU A 214 -4.34 -4.43 -15.21
C LEU A 214 -5.86 -4.40 -15.38
N VAL A 215 -6.53 -5.56 -15.29
CA VAL A 215 -8.01 -5.63 -15.31
C VAL A 215 -8.59 -4.93 -14.09
N ALA A 216 -8.03 -5.13 -12.90
CA ALA A 216 -8.46 -4.45 -11.68
C ALA A 216 -8.31 -2.93 -11.79
N SER A 217 -7.20 -2.46 -12.40
CA SER A 217 -6.97 -1.03 -12.64
C SER A 217 -7.95 -0.41 -13.65
N ALA A 218 -8.45 -1.22 -14.60
CA ALA A 218 -9.32 -0.74 -15.67
C ALA A 218 -10.81 -0.73 -15.29
N LYS A 219 -11.23 -1.47 -14.28
CA LYS A 219 -12.60 -1.47 -13.73
C LYS A 219 -12.85 -0.27 -12.83
#